data_64e4155ea64c77fcacb6ea968e0241f1
#
_entry.id   64e4155ea64c77fcacb6ea968e0241f1
#
_cell.length_a   1.000
_cell.length_b   1.000
_cell.length_c   1.000
_cell.angle_alpha   90.00
_cell.angle_beta   90.00
_cell.angle_gamma   90.00
#
_symmetry.space_group_name_H-M   'P 1'
#
loop_
_entity.id
_entity.type
_entity.pdbx_description
1 polymer ?
#
loop_
_entity_poly.entity_id
_entity_poly.type
_entity_poly.pdbx_seq_one_letter_code
_entity_poly.pdbx_strand_id
1 'polypeptide(L)'
;GKQVRAPSKAVAEKNMDGIVSTVEALDADFTFLQEIEADPSTRSYGIEEAERMRTETGLDTAHARNYKCAFVPYPIPPIGKVSSGIMTLATAPIASAERIALPSPFKWPVSVANLKRCLMPVYIDLEGTDAQLVLVNLHLEAYDDGEGKAAQTAALKSFLEQEYAKGNYVIAGGDFNQTFPGGLDKYPIKSAELWTPGTLDDSMLPDGWRFAYD
;
A
#
# COMPACT_ATOMS: atom_id res chain seq x y z
N GLY A 1 -7.16 12.25 15.27
CA GLY A 1 -8.33 13.02 14.87
C GLY A 1 -9.36 12.12 14.22
N LYS A 2 -10.64 12.51 14.37
CA LYS A 2 -11.77 11.73 13.79
C LYS A 2 -12.15 12.22 12.37
N GLN A 3 -11.25 12.93 11.68
CA GLN A 3 -11.50 13.42 10.34
C GLN A 3 -11.11 12.37 9.32
N VAL A 4 -12.04 11.93 8.50
CA VAL A 4 -11.87 10.91 7.46
C VAL A 4 -11.59 11.50 6.08
N ARG A 5 -11.63 12.82 5.96
CA ARG A 5 -11.23 13.59 4.77
C ARG A 5 -10.73 14.97 5.20
N ALA A 6 -10.01 15.65 4.31
CA ALA A 6 -9.59 17.03 4.52
C ALA A 6 -10.80 17.95 4.77
N PRO A 7 -10.66 19.03 5.55
CA PRO A 7 -11.76 19.94 5.86
C PRO A 7 -12.33 20.67 4.63
N SER A 8 -11.50 20.88 3.60
CA SER A 8 -11.89 21.55 2.36
C SER A 8 -11.04 21.10 1.19
N LYS A 9 -11.47 21.42 -0.03
CA LYS A 9 -10.70 21.15 -1.25
C LYS A 9 -9.34 21.84 -1.21
N ALA A 10 -9.25 23.09 -0.79
CA ALA A 10 -7.98 23.82 -0.71
C ALA A 10 -6.97 23.16 0.25
N VAL A 11 -7.46 22.58 1.37
CA VAL A 11 -6.59 21.81 2.28
C VAL A 11 -6.16 20.50 1.65
N ALA A 12 -7.04 19.82 0.91
CA ALA A 12 -6.70 18.59 0.20
C ALA A 12 -5.65 18.86 -0.89
N GLU A 13 -5.81 19.94 -1.66
CA GLU A 13 -4.82 20.37 -2.66
C GLU A 13 -3.46 20.67 -2.02
N LYS A 14 -3.45 21.47 -0.96
CA LYS A 14 -2.20 21.78 -0.22
C LYS A 14 -1.53 20.53 0.34
N ASN A 15 -2.31 19.57 0.84
CA ASN A 15 -1.75 18.31 1.32
C ASN A 15 -1.14 17.52 0.17
N MET A 16 -1.79 17.49 -1.00
CA MET A 16 -1.27 16.81 -2.19
C MET A 16 0.02 17.47 -2.69
N ASP A 17 0.09 18.82 -2.72
CA ASP A 17 1.32 19.55 -3.02
C ASP A 17 2.46 19.15 -2.07
N GLY A 18 2.15 19.02 -0.78
CA GLY A 18 3.11 18.58 0.23
C GLY A 18 3.58 17.12 0.03
N ILE A 19 2.68 16.24 -0.39
CA ILE A 19 3.03 14.84 -0.70
C ILE A 19 3.97 14.78 -1.91
N VAL A 20 3.63 15.47 -3.01
CA VAL A 20 4.48 15.56 -4.21
C VAL A 20 5.86 16.09 -3.85
N SER A 21 5.93 17.24 -3.18
CA SER A 21 7.21 17.84 -2.76
C SER A 21 8.02 16.92 -1.84
N THR A 22 7.36 16.12 -0.99
CA THR A 22 8.05 15.15 -0.14
C THR A 22 8.64 14.01 -0.96
N VAL A 23 7.90 13.47 -1.92
CA VAL A 23 8.39 12.41 -2.83
C VAL A 23 9.59 12.92 -3.63
N GLU A 24 9.50 14.13 -4.20
CA GLU A 24 10.62 14.74 -4.92
C GLU A 24 11.86 14.94 -4.03
N ALA A 25 11.67 15.41 -2.80
CA ALA A 25 12.75 15.65 -1.87
C ALA A 25 13.42 14.38 -1.33
N LEU A 26 12.74 13.24 -1.35
CA LEU A 26 13.32 11.95 -0.98
C LEU A 26 14.35 11.46 -1.99
N ASP A 27 14.26 11.89 -3.25
CA ASP A 27 15.18 11.50 -4.35
C ASP A 27 15.44 9.99 -4.39
N ALA A 28 14.36 9.21 -4.17
CA ALA A 28 14.43 7.77 -4.05
C ALA A 28 14.28 7.10 -5.42
N ASP A 29 15.00 6.00 -5.65
CA ASP A 29 14.90 5.21 -6.89
C ASP A 29 13.49 4.67 -7.10
N PHE A 30 12.77 4.36 -6.01
CA PHE A 30 11.37 3.99 -6.03
C PHE A 30 10.65 4.39 -4.74
N THR A 31 9.33 4.61 -4.84
CA THR A 31 8.48 4.99 -3.71
C THR A 31 7.20 4.17 -3.71
N PHE A 32 6.84 3.62 -2.57
CA PHE A 32 5.57 2.94 -2.34
C PHE A 32 4.57 3.86 -1.64
N LEU A 33 3.45 4.10 -2.26
CA LEU A 33 2.35 4.89 -1.70
C LEU A 33 1.12 4.01 -1.49
N GLN A 34 0.41 4.25 -0.39
CA GLN A 34 -0.85 3.59 -0.06
C GLN A 34 -1.96 4.63 0.06
N GLU A 35 -3.21 4.19 -0.10
CA GLU A 35 -4.42 5.01 -0.03
C GLU A 35 -4.51 6.13 -1.07
N ILE A 36 -3.86 5.98 -2.22
CA ILE A 36 -3.91 6.94 -3.33
C ILE A 36 -5.20 6.78 -4.13
N GLU A 37 -5.94 7.87 -4.30
CA GLU A 37 -7.17 7.91 -5.12
C GLU A 37 -6.82 7.90 -6.61
N ALA A 38 -7.33 6.89 -7.35
CA ALA A 38 -7.11 6.74 -8.78
C ALA A 38 -8.12 7.50 -9.64
N ASP A 39 -9.36 7.58 -9.16
CA ASP A 39 -10.44 8.28 -9.87
C ASP A 39 -10.95 9.43 -8.99
N PRO A 40 -11.59 10.46 -9.58
CA PRO A 40 -12.23 11.51 -8.82
C PRO A 40 -13.19 10.94 -7.77
N SER A 41 -12.93 11.23 -6.51
CA SER A 41 -13.71 10.74 -5.37
C SER A 41 -14.25 11.90 -4.54
N THR A 42 -15.28 11.62 -3.73
CA THR A 42 -15.78 12.62 -2.77
C THR A 42 -14.75 12.83 -1.65
N ARG A 43 -14.01 11.78 -1.29
CA ARG A 43 -12.97 11.82 -0.26
C ARG A 43 -11.85 12.78 -0.63
N SER A 44 -11.40 12.76 -1.87
CA SER A 44 -10.32 13.62 -2.39
C SER A 44 -10.80 14.94 -3.00
N TYR A 45 -12.09 15.31 -2.84
CA TYR A 45 -12.67 16.51 -3.47
C TYR A 45 -12.53 16.54 -5.00
N GLY A 46 -12.49 15.37 -5.64
CA GLY A 46 -12.31 15.22 -7.06
C GLY A 46 -10.87 15.36 -7.55
N ILE A 47 -9.89 15.42 -6.64
CA ILE A 47 -8.47 15.38 -7.00
C ILE A 47 -8.13 13.97 -7.47
N GLU A 48 -7.52 13.87 -8.64
CA GLU A 48 -6.97 12.64 -9.20
C GLU A 48 -5.54 12.47 -8.71
N GLU A 49 -5.39 11.96 -7.46
CA GLU A 49 -4.11 11.93 -6.76
C GLU A 49 -3.05 11.13 -7.52
N ALA A 50 -3.42 9.97 -8.06
CA ALA A 50 -2.50 9.13 -8.83
C ALA A 50 -2.01 9.84 -10.12
N GLU A 51 -2.91 10.55 -10.82
CA GLU A 51 -2.53 11.30 -12.02
C GLU A 51 -1.65 12.49 -11.70
N ARG A 52 -1.91 13.19 -10.61
CA ARG A 52 -1.05 14.27 -10.13
C ARG A 52 0.35 13.76 -9.78
N MET A 53 0.43 12.66 -9.03
CA MET A 53 1.73 12.05 -8.72
C MET A 53 2.52 11.74 -9.99
N ARG A 54 1.88 11.09 -10.98
CA ARG A 54 2.52 10.74 -12.25
C ARG A 54 3.01 11.97 -13.03
N THR A 55 2.17 13.00 -13.14
CA THR A 55 2.47 14.17 -13.99
C THR A 55 3.44 15.14 -13.35
N GLU A 56 3.34 15.36 -12.03
CA GLU A 56 4.17 16.33 -11.32
C GLU A 56 5.56 15.77 -11.03
N THR A 57 5.70 14.50 -10.66
CA THR A 57 7.01 13.89 -10.42
C THR A 57 7.74 13.48 -11.71
N GLY A 58 6.99 13.21 -12.79
CA GLY A 58 7.56 12.71 -14.04
C GLY A 58 8.14 11.29 -13.96
N LEU A 59 7.94 10.60 -12.83
CA LEU A 59 8.41 9.23 -12.63
C LEU A 59 7.51 8.22 -13.37
N ASP A 60 8.06 7.05 -13.66
CA ASP A 60 7.24 5.94 -14.16
C ASP A 60 6.37 5.36 -13.03
N THR A 61 5.15 4.96 -13.33
CA THR A 61 4.17 4.66 -12.28
C THR A 61 3.32 3.45 -12.58
N ALA A 62 3.00 2.68 -11.54
CA ALA A 62 1.98 1.64 -11.55
C ALA A 62 0.97 1.89 -10.42
N HIS A 63 -0.31 1.61 -10.67
CA HIS A 63 -1.38 1.76 -9.66
C HIS A 63 -2.29 0.54 -9.65
N ALA A 64 -2.56 0.00 -8.45
CA ALA A 64 -3.51 -1.08 -8.24
C ALA A 64 -4.61 -0.64 -7.26
N ARG A 65 -5.87 -0.70 -7.72
CA ARG A 65 -7.02 -0.36 -6.89
C ARG A 65 -7.32 -1.46 -5.87
N ASN A 66 -7.44 -1.08 -4.60
CA ASN A 66 -7.82 -2.01 -3.52
C ASN A 66 -9.16 -1.66 -2.85
N TYR A 67 -9.72 -0.47 -3.11
CA TYR A 67 -11.04 -0.09 -2.64
C TYR A 67 -11.78 0.79 -3.65
N LYS A 68 -12.98 0.34 -4.06
CA LYS A 68 -13.90 1.14 -4.87
C LYS A 68 -15.30 1.01 -4.31
N CYS A 69 -15.86 2.13 -3.86
CA CYS A 69 -17.23 2.20 -3.35
C CYS A 69 -17.92 3.45 -3.90
N ALA A 70 -19.14 3.27 -4.43
CA ALA A 70 -19.90 4.38 -4.97
C ALA A 70 -20.34 5.37 -3.90
N PHE A 71 -20.63 4.88 -2.69
CA PHE A 71 -21.03 5.73 -1.58
C PHE A 71 -20.80 5.04 -0.24
N VAL A 72 -19.96 5.64 0.60
CA VAL A 72 -19.72 5.25 1.99
C VAL A 72 -20.49 6.21 2.89
N PRO A 73 -21.57 5.75 3.56
CA PRO A 73 -22.50 6.65 4.28
C PRO A 73 -21.99 7.13 5.64
N TYR A 74 -20.95 6.54 6.16
CA TYR A 74 -20.41 6.83 7.48
C TYR A 74 -18.94 7.29 7.41
N PRO A 75 -18.47 8.13 8.33
CA PRO A 75 -19.21 8.83 9.41
C PRO A 75 -20.09 9.98 8.90
N ILE A 76 -20.58 10.84 9.78
CA ILE A 76 -21.32 12.04 9.39
C ILE A 76 -20.38 13.25 9.55
N PRO A 77 -20.17 14.06 8.50
CA PRO A 77 -20.66 13.91 7.13
C PRO A 77 -20.07 12.66 6.43
N PRO A 78 -20.79 12.07 5.46
CA PRO A 78 -20.36 10.83 4.81
C PRO A 78 -19.06 10.99 4.03
N ILE A 79 -18.29 9.91 3.93
CA ILE A 79 -17.10 9.86 3.08
C ILE A 79 -17.50 10.03 1.60
N GLY A 80 -18.62 9.43 1.19
CA GLY A 80 -19.10 9.46 -0.18
C GLY A 80 -18.37 8.46 -1.10
N LYS A 81 -18.15 8.83 -2.35
CA LYS A 81 -17.43 8.00 -3.33
C LYS A 81 -15.96 7.89 -2.97
N VAL A 82 -15.41 6.69 -3.04
CA VAL A 82 -14.00 6.36 -2.82
C VAL A 82 -13.48 5.49 -3.98
N SER A 83 -12.25 5.73 -4.43
CA SER A 83 -11.57 4.91 -5.43
C SER A 83 -10.07 4.86 -5.12
N SER A 84 -9.71 4.16 -4.08
CA SER A 84 -8.37 4.16 -3.49
C SER A 84 -7.58 2.91 -3.85
N GLY A 85 -6.26 3.04 -3.86
CA GLY A 85 -5.35 1.95 -4.17
C GLY A 85 -3.96 2.15 -3.60
N ILE A 86 -3.04 1.36 -4.14
CA ILE A 86 -1.61 1.46 -3.89
C ILE A 86 -0.92 1.89 -5.18
N MET A 87 0.13 2.68 -5.07
CA MET A 87 0.88 3.21 -6.20
C MET A 87 2.38 3.05 -5.98
N THR A 88 3.08 2.60 -7.01
CA THR A 88 4.55 2.56 -7.02
C THR A 88 5.05 3.58 -8.03
N LEU A 89 6.02 4.38 -7.64
CA LEU A 89 6.76 5.28 -8.51
C LEU A 89 8.19 4.73 -8.63
N ALA A 90 8.78 4.83 -9.82
CA ALA A 90 10.14 4.40 -10.08
C ALA A 90 10.85 5.37 -11.03
N THR A 91 12.15 5.57 -10.83
CA THR A 91 13.02 6.31 -11.78
C THR A 91 13.35 5.46 -12.99
N ALA A 92 13.45 4.14 -12.79
CA ALA A 92 13.66 3.17 -13.88
C ALA A 92 12.34 2.84 -14.59
N PRO A 93 12.38 2.53 -15.92
CA PRO A 93 11.21 2.11 -16.65
C PRO A 93 10.57 0.83 -16.05
N ILE A 94 9.26 0.86 -15.88
CA ILE A 94 8.48 -0.30 -15.45
C ILE A 94 8.19 -1.19 -16.66
N ALA A 95 8.74 -2.40 -16.67
CA ALA A 95 8.50 -3.38 -17.73
C ALA A 95 7.07 -3.95 -17.68
N SER A 96 6.59 -4.26 -16.47
CA SER A 96 5.21 -4.71 -16.23
C SER A 96 4.80 -4.52 -14.78
N ALA A 97 3.50 -4.57 -14.52
CA ALA A 97 2.94 -4.57 -13.19
C ALA A 97 1.68 -5.44 -13.14
N GLU A 98 1.46 -6.09 -12.01
CA GLU A 98 0.31 -6.96 -11.80
C GLU A 98 -0.43 -6.58 -10.52
N ARG A 99 -1.74 -6.91 -10.49
CA ARG A 99 -2.55 -6.85 -9.27
C ARG A 99 -2.91 -8.25 -8.83
N ILE A 100 -2.33 -8.70 -7.72
CA ILE A 100 -2.61 -10.00 -7.11
C ILE A 100 -3.57 -9.81 -5.94
N ALA A 101 -4.79 -10.35 -6.06
CA ALA A 101 -5.78 -10.26 -5.00
C ALA A 101 -5.35 -11.08 -3.78
N LEU A 102 -5.44 -10.47 -2.60
CA LEU A 102 -5.20 -11.17 -1.33
C LEU A 102 -6.48 -11.82 -0.80
N PRO A 103 -6.38 -12.86 0.03
CA PRO A 103 -7.52 -13.43 0.73
C PRO A 103 -8.30 -12.37 1.50
N SER A 104 -9.64 -12.42 1.43
CA SER A 104 -10.51 -11.53 2.19
C SER A 104 -11.08 -12.29 3.38
N PRO A 105 -10.95 -11.78 4.63
CA PRO A 105 -11.54 -12.40 5.81
C PRO A 105 -13.07 -12.22 5.86
N PHE A 106 -13.59 -11.31 5.04
CA PHE A 106 -15.00 -10.93 5.10
C PHE A 106 -15.86 -11.74 4.14
N LYS A 107 -16.96 -12.29 4.66
CA LYS A 107 -17.99 -13.00 3.86
C LYS A 107 -19.05 -12.01 3.37
N TRP A 108 -19.83 -12.43 2.35
CA TRP A 108 -21.00 -11.68 1.91
C TRP A 108 -22.02 -11.56 3.06
N PRO A 109 -22.71 -10.41 3.28
CA PRO A 109 -22.64 -9.18 2.46
C PRO A 109 -21.52 -8.20 2.86
N VAL A 110 -20.83 -8.43 3.97
CA VAL A 110 -19.82 -7.52 4.55
C VAL A 110 -18.65 -7.30 3.57
N SER A 111 -18.26 -8.32 2.83
CA SER A 111 -17.19 -8.24 1.83
C SER A 111 -17.42 -7.21 0.71
N VAL A 112 -18.69 -6.81 0.47
CA VAL A 112 -19.03 -5.83 -0.57
C VAL A 112 -18.56 -4.42 -0.19
N ALA A 113 -18.59 -4.11 1.11
CA ALA A 113 -18.24 -2.79 1.64
C ALA A 113 -16.79 -2.72 2.18
N ASN A 114 -16.04 -3.82 2.15
CA ASN A 114 -14.67 -3.88 2.64
C ASN A 114 -13.62 -3.76 1.54
N LEU A 115 -12.41 -3.40 1.95
CA LEU A 115 -11.25 -3.30 1.07
C LEU A 115 -10.92 -4.67 0.46
N LYS A 116 -10.58 -4.64 -0.82
CA LYS A 116 -10.08 -5.81 -1.55
C LYS A 116 -8.57 -5.70 -1.65
N ARG A 117 -7.89 -6.01 -0.56
CA ARG A 117 -6.45 -5.95 -0.43
C ARG A 117 -5.75 -6.68 -1.57
N CYS A 118 -4.58 -6.20 -1.96
CA CYS A 118 -3.78 -6.80 -3.02
C CYS A 118 -2.30 -6.59 -2.77
N LEU A 119 -1.49 -7.42 -3.41
CA LEU A 119 -0.09 -7.12 -3.72
C LEU A 119 -0.05 -6.48 -5.11
N MET A 120 0.89 -5.59 -5.31
CA MET A 120 1.20 -5.03 -6.63
C MET A 120 2.70 -5.21 -6.89
N PRO A 121 3.12 -6.35 -7.45
CA PRO A 121 4.46 -6.50 -7.99
C PRO A 121 4.62 -5.62 -9.22
N VAL A 122 5.73 -4.91 -9.25
CA VAL A 122 6.21 -4.10 -10.36
C VAL A 122 7.55 -4.66 -10.79
N TYR A 123 7.70 -4.97 -12.06
CA TYR A 123 8.88 -5.62 -12.62
C TYR A 123 9.73 -4.60 -13.37
N ILE A 124 11.01 -4.55 -13.06
CA ILE A 124 12.01 -3.68 -13.69
C ILE A 124 13.11 -4.58 -14.24
N ASP A 125 13.40 -4.44 -15.54
CA ASP A 125 14.45 -5.18 -16.20
C ASP A 125 15.82 -4.70 -15.72
N LEU A 126 16.73 -5.64 -15.51
CA LEU A 126 18.11 -5.36 -15.11
C LEU A 126 19.07 -5.64 -16.28
N GLU A 127 19.97 -4.68 -16.53
CA GLU A 127 20.95 -4.82 -17.61
C GLU A 127 21.88 -6.01 -17.38
N GLY A 128 22.12 -6.80 -18.43
CA GLY A 128 23.08 -7.89 -18.43
C GLY A 128 22.62 -9.18 -17.76
N THR A 129 21.34 -9.30 -17.43
CA THR A 129 20.77 -10.52 -16.82
C THR A 129 19.32 -10.72 -17.24
N ASP A 130 18.83 -11.95 -17.19
CA ASP A 130 17.40 -12.27 -17.35
C ASP A 130 16.61 -12.08 -16.05
N ALA A 131 17.29 -11.84 -14.93
CA ALA A 131 16.64 -11.54 -13.66
C ALA A 131 16.04 -10.12 -13.65
N GLN A 132 14.93 -9.96 -12.95
CA GLN A 132 14.28 -8.67 -12.78
C GLN A 132 14.37 -8.20 -11.32
N LEU A 133 14.31 -6.90 -11.10
CA LEU A 133 13.97 -6.32 -9.81
C LEU A 133 12.45 -6.30 -9.67
N VAL A 134 11.93 -6.97 -8.66
CA VAL A 134 10.49 -7.05 -8.37
C VAL A 134 10.19 -6.22 -7.13
N LEU A 135 9.52 -5.10 -7.34
CA LEU A 135 9.08 -4.17 -6.29
C LEU A 135 7.64 -4.52 -5.90
N VAL A 136 7.44 -5.06 -4.70
CA VAL A 136 6.12 -5.52 -4.23
C VAL A 136 5.52 -4.49 -3.29
N ASN A 137 4.66 -3.63 -3.80
CA ASN A 137 3.86 -2.73 -2.96
C ASN A 137 2.67 -3.47 -2.36
N LEU A 138 2.36 -3.19 -1.11
CA LEU A 138 1.28 -3.87 -0.38
C LEU A 138 0.56 -2.93 0.60
N HIS A 139 -0.68 -3.31 0.92
CA HIS A 139 -1.44 -2.74 2.02
C HIS A 139 -2.32 -3.85 2.61
N LEU A 140 -1.86 -4.44 3.73
CA LEU A 140 -2.50 -5.60 4.34
C LEU A 140 -3.70 -5.21 5.21
N GLU A 141 -4.45 -6.22 5.68
CA GLU A 141 -5.65 -6.01 6.50
C GLU A 141 -5.30 -5.46 7.89
N ALA A 142 -6.12 -4.52 8.36
CA ALA A 142 -5.96 -3.88 9.66
C ALA A 142 -6.91 -4.44 10.73
N TYR A 143 -8.16 -4.72 10.34
CA TYR A 143 -9.31 -4.83 11.23
C TYR A 143 -10.00 -6.20 11.18
N ASP A 144 -9.24 -7.28 11.28
CA ASP A 144 -9.78 -8.61 11.42
C ASP A 144 -9.42 -9.24 12.78
N ASP A 145 -9.92 -10.45 13.01
CA ASP A 145 -9.62 -11.26 14.19
C ASP A 145 -8.25 -11.97 14.15
N GLY A 146 -7.46 -11.73 13.11
CA GLY A 146 -6.13 -12.30 12.89
C GLY A 146 -6.05 -13.35 11.80
N GLU A 147 -7.14 -14.04 11.46
CA GLU A 147 -7.15 -15.07 10.40
C GLU A 147 -6.85 -14.47 9.03
N GLY A 148 -7.43 -13.32 8.71
CA GLY A 148 -7.20 -12.63 7.44
C GLY A 148 -5.78 -12.10 7.31
N LYS A 149 -5.22 -11.54 8.38
CA LYS A 149 -3.81 -11.11 8.42
C LYS A 149 -2.86 -12.28 8.19
N ALA A 150 -3.08 -13.40 8.87
CA ALA A 150 -2.26 -14.59 8.71
C ALA A 150 -2.34 -15.14 7.27
N ALA A 151 -3.54 -15.22 6.70
CA ALA A 151 -3.73 -15.66 5.32
C ALA A 151 -3.06 -14.73 4.29
N GLN A 152 -3.14 -13.42 4.50
CA GLN A 152 -2.51 -12.43 3.62
C GLN A 152 -0.98 -12.45 3.75
N THR A 153 -0.45 -12.59 4.97
CA THR A 153 0.98 -12.74 5.21
C THR A 153 1.53 -14.03 4.59
N ALA A 154 0.79 -15.14 4.68
CA ALA A 154 1.17 -16.40 4.02
C ALA A 154 1.16 -16.28 2.49
N ALA A 155 0.18 -15.57 1.92
CA ALA A 155 0.14 -15.31 0.48
C ALA A 155 1.31 -14.43 0.03
N LEU A 156 1.67 -13.41 0.81
CA LEU A 156 2.86 -12.59 0.56
C LEU A 156 4.11 -13.46 0.57
N LYS A 157 4.34 -14.23 1.64
CA LYS A 157 5.50 -15.14 1.75
C LYS A 157 5.62 -16.05 0.54
N SER A 158 4.52 -16.72 0.17
CA SER A 158 4.51 -17.61 -0.99
C SER A 158 4.87 -16.90 -2.29
N PHE A 159 4.40 -15.66 -2.48
CA PHE A 159 4.76 -14.85 -3.63
C PHE A 159 6.26 -14.50 -3.65
N LEU A 160 6.81 -14.08 -2.52
CA LEU A 160 8.23 -13.74 -2.39
C LEU A 160 9.12 -14.94 -2.71
N GLU A 161 8.78 -16.11 -2.18
CA GLU A 161 9.49 -17.38 -2.46
C GLU A 161 9.45 -17.75 -3.95
N GLN A 162 8.29 -17.59 -4.60
CA GLN A 162 8.13 -17.86 -6.03
C GLN A 162 8.98 -16.94 -6.90
N GLU A 163 8.98 -15.64 -6.62
CA GLU A 163 9.80 -14.68 -7.38
C GLU A 163 11.30 -14.92 -7.16
N TYR A 164 11.71 -15.20 -5.94
CA TYR A 164 13.09 -15.54 -5.64
C TYR A 164 13.54 -16.83 -6.35
N ALA A 165 12.68 -17.85 -6.40
CA ALA A 165 12.96 -19.10 -7.10
C ALA A 165 13.12 -18.93 -8.62
N LYS A 166 12.55 -17.87 -9.20
CA LYS A 166 12.79 -17.49 -10.62
C LYS A 166 14.15 -16.82 -10.84
N GLY A 167 14.89 -16.51 -9.76
CA GLY A 167 16.16 -15.78 -9.82
C GLY A 167 16.01 -14.27 -9.74
N ASN A 168 14.83 -13.76 -9.44
CA ASN A 168 14.57 -12.32 -9.32
C ASN A 168 15.09 -11.73 -7.99
N TYR A 169 15.42 -10.47 -8.02
CA TYR A 169 15.68 -9.67 -6.82
C TYR A 169 14.37 -9.07 -6.34
N VAL A 170 14.00 -9.28 -5.07
CA VAL A 170 12.67 -8.87 -4.60
C VAL A 170 12.77 -7.96 -3.38
N ILE A 171 12.04 -6.84 -3.44
CA ILE A 171 11.86 -5.90 -2.33
C ILE A 171 10.36 -5.75 -2.10
N ALA A 172 9.89 -6.04 -0.89
CA ALA A 172 8.50 -5.83 -0.51
C ALA A 172 8.39 -4.73 0.56
N GLY A 173 7.44 -3.84 0.36
CA GLY A 173 7.20 -2.72 1.27
C GLY A 173 5.78 -2.17 1.17
N GLY A 174 5.41 -1.35 2.13
CA GLY A 174 4.09 -0.73 2.20
C GLY A 174 3.50 -0.78 3.60
N ASP A 175 2.18 -0.74 3.68
CA ASP A 175 1.48 -0.80 4.97
C ASP A 175 1.11 -2.25 5.31
N PHE A 176 1.90 -2.85 6.19
CA PHE A 176 1.66 -4.20 6.69
C PHE A 176 0.51 -4.26 7.70
N ASN A 177 0.11 -3.13 8.28
CA ASN A 177 -0.80 -3.07 9.43
C ASN A 177 -0.36 -3.97 10.60
N GLN A 178 0.93 -4.18 10.70
CA GLN A 178 1.63 -4.96 11.73
C GLN A 178 2.99 -4.31 11.99
N THR A 179 3.53 -4.50 13.19
CA THR A 179 4.91 -4.11 13.50
C THR A 179 5.88 -5.20 13.12
N PHE A 180 7.12 -4.83 12.88
CA PHE A 180 8.22 -5.78 12.80
C PHE A 180 8.64 -6.24 14.21
N PRO A 181 9.35 -7.38 14.33
CA PRO A 181 9.91 -7.83 15.61
C PRO A 181 10.71 -6.72 16.30
N GLY A 182 10.45 -6.49 17.60
CA GLY A 182 11.07 -5.40 18.35
C GLY A 182 10.54 -3.98 18.05
N GLY A 183 9.65 -3.82 17.09
CA GLY A 183 9.15 -2.50 16.69
C GLY A 183 8.39 -1.77 17.81
N LEU A 184 7.60 -2.48 18.61
CA LEU A 184 6.87 -1.88 19.73
C LEU A 184 7.79 -1.48 20.91
N ASP A 185 8.93 -2.13 21.06
CA ASP A 185 9.93 -1.77 22.06
C ASP A 185 10.61 -0.44 21.69
N LYS A 186 10.93 -0.28 20.40
CA LYS A 186 11.54 0.93 19.85
C LYS A 186 10.55 2.10 19.72
N TYR A 187 9.32 1.79 19.32
CA TYR A 187 8.24 2.76 19.08
C TYR A 187 6.97 2.38 19.85
N PRO A 188 6.95 2.60 21.19
CA PRO A 188 5.82 2.19 22.01
C PRO A 188 4.55 2.98 21.69
N ILE A 189 3.40 2.32 21.82
CA ILE A 189 2.09 2.94 21.67
C ILE A 189 1.89 3.96 22.80
N LYS A 190 1.64 5.21 22.41
CA LYS A 190 1.55 6.34 23.36
C LYS A 190 0.23 6.44 24.11
N SER A 191 -0.80 5.68 23.73
CA SER A 191 -2.12 5.71 24.36
C SER A 191 -2.80 4.34 24.22
N ALA A 192 -3.34 3.83 25.33
CA ALA A 192 -4.14 2.60 25.36
C ALA A 192 -5.45 2.68 24.55
N GLU A 193 -5.89 3.89 24.17
CA GLU A 193 -7.07 4.09 23.33
C GLU A 193 -6.76 3.95 21.83
N LEU A 194 -5.48 3.88 21.46
CA LEU A 194 -5.06 3.68 20.08
C LEU A 194 -5.12 2.20 19.74
N TRP A 195 -5.43 1.96 18.46
CA TRP A 195 -5.34 0.62 17.89
C TRP A 195 -3.92 0.06 18.07
N THR A 196 -3.83 -1.19 18.53
CA THR A 196 -2.56 -1.89 18.72
C THR A 196 -2.34 -2.83 17.54
N PRO A 197 -1.30 -2.60 16.71
CA PRO A 197 -0.98 -3.52 15.62
C PRO A 197 -0.48 -4.86 16.17
N GLY A 198 -0.76 -5.94 15.44
CA GLY A 198 -0.06 -7.22 15.65
C GLY A 198 1.41 -7.09 15.27
N THR A 199 2.22 -8.09 15.60
CA THR A 199 3.62 -8.18 15.20
C THR A 199 3.78 -9.25 14.12
N LEU A 200 4.52 -8.95 13.06
CA LEU A 200 4.96 -9.95 12.09
C LEU A 200 5.88 -10.96 12.77
N ASP A 201 5.64 -12.24 12.50
CA ASP A 201 6.52 -13.30 12.98
C ASP A 201 7.73 -13.44 12.05
N ASP A 202 8.91 -13.73 12.60
CA ASP A 202 10.13 -13.94 11.82
C ASP A 202 9.99 -15.13 10.85
N SER A 203 9.13 -16.10 11.14
CA SER A 203 8.82 -17.22 10.26
C SER A 203 8.15 -16.82 8.94
N MET A 204 7.66 -15.58 8.86
CA MET A 204 7.17 -14.97 7.62
C MET A 204 8.29 -14.78 6.59
N LEU A 205 9.54 -14.58 7.03
CA LEU A 205 10.66 -14.41 6.12
C LEU A 205 11.10 -15.74 5.50
N PRO A 206 11.28 -15.83 4.18
CA PRO A 206 11.98 -16.93 3.56
C PRO A 206 13.46 -16.99 4.01
N ASP A 207 14.10 -18.13 3.84
CA ASP A 207 15.53 -18.29 4.15
C ASP A 207 16.40 -17.29 3.37
N GLY A 208 17.29 -16.59 4.08
CA GLY A 208 18.18 -15.57 3.49
C GLY A 208 17.56 -14.16 3.34
N TRP A 209 16.30 -13.99 3.72
CA TRP A 209 15.64 -12.70 3.73
C TRP A 209 15.82 -11.98 5.07
N ARG A 210 15.67 -10.69 5.05
CA ARG A 210 15.71 -9.86 6.27
C ARG A 210 14.71 -8.71 6.17
N PHE A 211 14.26 -8.23 7.31
CA PHE A 211 13.60 -6.94 7.39
C PHE A 211 14.64 -5.83 7.17
N ALA A 212 14.33 -4.87 6.29
CA ALA A 212 15.16 -3.70 6.01
C ALA A 212 14.62 -2.50 6.81
N TYR A 213 14.97 -2.44 8.08
CA TYR A 213 14.66 -1.30 8.97
C TYR A 213 15.81 -1.06 9.94
N ASP A 214 15.94 0.19 10.40
CA ASP A 214 16.95 0.63 11.37
C ASP A 214 16.51 0.44 12.83
#